data_55986eb608cc8eda97d0bb28d128cee7
#
_entry.id   55986eb608cc8eda97d0bb28d128cee7
#
_cell.length_a   1.000
_cell.length_b   1.000
_cell.length_c   1.000
_cell.angle_alpha   90.00
_cell.angle_beta   90.00
_cell.angle_gamma   90.00
#
_symmetry.space_group_name_H-M   'P 1'
#
loop_
_entity.id
_entity.type
_entity.pdbx_description
1 polymer ?
#
loop_
_entity_poly.entity_id
_entity_poly.type
_entity_poly.pdbx_seq_one_letter_code
_entity_poly.pdbx_strand_id
1 'polypeptide(L)' 'MDTGILLFVGIVALVIIVAVVVSAITSVISAVAGEVEDGED' A
#
# COMPACT_ATOMS: atom_id res chain seq x y z
N MET A 1 -27.64 -6.04 -14.54
CA MET A 1 -26.41 -5.54 -13.96
C MET A 1 -25.52 -4.93 -15.04
N ASP A 2 -24.97 -3.79 -14.74
CA ASP A 2 -24.21 -3.07 -15.74
C ASP A 2 -22.75 -3.49 -15.73
N THR A 3 -22.24 -3.92 -16.88
CA THR A 3 -20.86 -4.35 -16.98
C THR A 3 -19.89 -3.23 -16.65
N GLY A 4 -20.25 -2.01 -17.01
CA GLY A 4 -19.40 -0.86 -16.72
C GLY A 4 -19.18 -0.66 -15.23
N ILE A 5 -20.25 -0.83 -14.46
CA ILE A 5 -20.17 -0.69 -13.02
C ILE A 5 -19.29 -1.80 -12.43
N LEU A 6 -19.47 -3.01 -12.95
CA LEU A 6 -18.69 -4.14 -12.48
C LEU A 6 -17.19 -3.92 -12.70
N LEU A 7 -16.85 -3.46 -13.88
CA LEU A 7 -15.46 -3.15 -14.22
C LEU A 7 -14.91 -2.04 -13.34
N PHE A 8 -15.70 -1.01 -13.14
CA PHE A 8 -15.28 0.13 -12.33
C PHE A 8 -14.97 -0.29 -10.90
N VAL A 9 -15.87 -1.07 -10.31
CA VAL A 9 -15.67 -1.54 -8.94
C VAL A 9 -14.43 -2.42 -8.84
N GLY A 10 -14.21 -3.27 -9.85
CA GLY A 10 -13.03 -4.13 -9.85
C GLY A 10 -11.74 -3.33 -9.89
N ILE A 11 -11.70 -2.31 -10.74
CA ILE A 11 -10.51 -1.48 -10.86
C ILE A 11 -10.25 -0.72 -9.57
N VAL A 12 -11.29 -0.16 -8.97
CA VAL A 12 -11.17 0.59 -7.72
C VAL A 12 -10.65 -0.33 -6.61
N ALA A 13 -11.20 -1.52 -6.52
CA ALA A 13 -10.76 -2.48 -5.50
C ALA A 13 -9.29 -2.83 -5.70
N LEU A 14 -8.89 -3.04 -6.94
CA LEU A 14 -7.49 -3.38 -7.23
C LEU A 14 -6.55 -2.25 -6.81
N VAL A 15 -6.92 -1.02 -7.13
CA VAL A 15 -6.11 0.14 -6.78
C VAL A 15 -5.97 0.25 -5.27
N ILE A 16 -7.06 0.02 -4.54
CA ILE A 16 -7.03 0.10 -3.09
C ILE A 16 -6.09 -0.97 -2.52
N ILE A 17 -6.18 -2.18 -3.01
CA ILE A 17 -5.32 -3.26 -2.53
C ILE A 17 -3.85 -2.93 -2.77
N VAL A 18 -3.53 -2.47 -3.97
CA VAL A 18 -2.15 -2.11 -4.30
C VAL A 18 -1.67 -0.98 -3.40
N ALA A 19 -2.50 0.02 -3.18
CA ALA A 19 -2.14 1.15 -2.33
C ALA A 19 -1.84 0.70 -0.91
N VAL A 20 -2.65 -0.20 -0.37
CA VAL A 20 -2.46 -0.71 0.98
C VAL A 20 -1.14 -1.48 1.07
N VAL A 21 -0.87 -2.34 0.10
CA VAL A 21 0.35 -3.13 0.09
C VAL A 21 1.58 -2.22 0.03
N VAL A 22 1.56 -1.25 -0.88
CA VAL A 22 2.68 -0.32 -1.03
C VAL A 22 2.88 0.48 0.25
N SER A 23 1.79 0.94 0.86
CA SER A 23 1.88 1.71 2.10
C SER A 23 2.47 0.88 3.22
N ALA A 24 2.09 -0.39 3.31
CA ALA A 24 2.62 -1.28 4.34
C ALA A 24 4.12 -1.46 4.19
N ILE A 25 4.58 -1.68 2.96
CA ILE A 25 6.00 -1.86 2.69
C ILE A 25 6.76 -0.58 3.03
N THR A 26 6.23 0.55 2.63
CA THR A 26 6.87 1.84 2.90
C THR A 26 6.98 2.08 4.40
N SER A 27 5.93 1.74 5.14
CA SER A 27 5.95 1.92 6.59
C SER A 27 7.01 1.08 7.26
N VAL A 28 7.16 -0.16 6.79
CA VAL A 28 8.17 -1.06 7.36
C VAL A 28 9.57 -0.53 7.09
N ILE A 29 9.81 -0.08 5.87
CA ILE A 29 11.13 0.47 5.50
C ILE A 29 11.44 1.71 6.33
N SER A 30 10.46 2.58 6.52
CA SER A 30 10.66 3.79 7.30
C SER A 30 10.98 3.46 8.75
N ALA A 31 10.28 2.49 9.32
CA ALA A 31 10.50 2.08 10.70
C ALA A 31 11.92 1.51 10.87
N VAL A 32 12.34 0.69 9.93
CA VAL A 32 13.67 0.08 10.00
C VAL A 32 14.74 1.15 9.85
N ALA A 33 14.53 2.08 8.94
CA ALA A 33 15.50 3.15 8.73
C ALA A 33 15.69 4.00 9.98
N GLY A 34 14.56 4.29 10.64
CA GLY A 34 14.64 5.05 11.88
C GLY A 34 15.36 4.30 12.96
N GLU A 35 15.10 3.01 13.08
CA GLU A 35 15.76 2.18 14.06
C GLU A 35 17.25 2.10 13.82
N VAL A 36 17.63 1.91 12.58
CA VAL A 36 19.03 1.79 12.22
C VAL A 36 19.77 3.07 12.58
N GLU A 37 19.16 4.18 12.32
CA GLU A 37 19.76 5.47 12.64
C GLU A 37 20.05 5.57 14.13
N ASP A 38 19.06 5.21 14.93
CA ASP A 38 19.21 5.24 16.37
C ASP A 38 20.28 4.27 16.84
N GLY A 39 20.23 3.09 16.27
CA GLY A 39 21.18 2.06 16.66
C GLY A 39 22.60 2.42 16.33
N GLU A 40 22.77 3.18 15.28
CA GLU A 40 24.11 3.58 14.86
C GLU A 40 24.82 4.37 15.96
N ASP A 41 24.07 5.21 16.57
CA ASP A 41 24.65 6.02 17.63
C ASP A 41 24.80 5.24 18.90
#